data_c8f517b0b08a7dfe5185d6b32ab129da
#
_entry.id   c8f517b0b08a7dfe5185d6b32ab129da
#
_cell.length_a   1.000
_cell.length_b   1.000
_cell.length_c   1.000
_cell.angle_alpha   90.00
_cell.angle_beta   90.00
_cell.angle_gamma   90.00
#
_symmetry.space_group_name_H-M   'P 1'
#
loop_
_entity.id
_entity.type
_entity.pdbx_description
1 polymer ?
#
loop_
_entity_poly.entity_id
_entity_poly.type
_entity_poly.pdbx_seq_one_letter_code
_entity_poly.pdbx_strand_id
1 'polypeptide(L)'
;MNLTDSAQFSLKNSHFSHQIQGGEGTTVTLENATWTMPSDTTLQNLTLNNSTVTLNSAYSASSNNAPRHRRSLETETTPTSAEHRFNTLTVNGKLRGKGTFQFTSSLFGYKSDKLKLSNDAEGDYTLSVRNTGKEPVTFGQLTLVESKDNKPLSDKLTFTLENDHVDAGALRYELVKNDGEFRLHNPIKEQELRNDLVRAEQAEQTLDAKQALTAKTQKSEAKKVRLRRAVFSDTPPAQSLLNALEAKQVELTAETQKSKAKTKKVRSKRALREAFSDTLPDQSQLDVLQAALEVINVQQQVKKEPQDQEEQEKRQRKQKDLISRYSNSALSELSATVNSMLSVQDELDRLFVDQAQSAVWTNIAQDKRRYDSDAFRAYQQKTNLRQIGVQKALDNGRIGAVFSHSRSDNTFDEQVKNHATLTMMSGFAQYQWGDLQFGVNVGAGISASKMAEEQSRKIHRKAINYGVNASYQFRLGQLGIQPYLGVNRYFIERENYQSEDVKVQTPSLAFNRYNAGIRVDYTFTPTDNISVKPYFFVNYVDVSNANVQTTVNSTMLQQSFGRYWQKEVGLKAEILHFQLSAFISKSQGSQLGKQQNVGVKLGYRW
;
A
#
# COMPACT_ATOMS: atom_id res chain seq x y z
N MET A 1 25.02 9.70 -38.24
CA MET A 1 24.73 9.47 -39.68
C MET A 1 23.67 10.46 -40.12
N ASN A 2 23.95 11.25 -41.13
CA ASN A 2 23.00 12.21 -41.68
C ASN A 2 22.49 11.68 -43.03
N LEU A 3 21.18 11.60 -43.17
CA LEU A 3 20.51 11.20 -44.43
C LEU A 3 19.98 12.46 -45.12
N THR A 4 20.30 12.60 -46.40
CA THR A 4 19.85 13.75 -47.25
C THR A 4 19.20 13.23 -48.53
N ASP A 5 18.44 14.08 -49.19
CA ASP A 5 17.97 13.88 -50.55
C ASP A 5 17.25 12.55 -50.80
N SER A 6 16.19 12.27 -50.05
CA SER A 6 15.37 11.05 -50.20
C SER A 6 16.13 9.74 -49.94
N ALA A 7 17.22 9.78 -49.18
CA ALA A 7 17.98 8.60 -48.83
C ALA A 7 17.16 7.58 -48.04
N GLN A 8 17.40 6.29 -48.34
CA GLN A 8 16.79 5.19 -47.60
C GLN A 8 17.87 4.47 -46.76
N PHE A 9 17.59 4.27 -45.49
CA PHE A 9 18.41 3.48 -44.59
C PHE A 9 17.63 2.27 -44.10
N SER A 10 18.18 1.08 -44.30
CA SER A 10 17.57 -0.16 -43.84
C SER A 10 18.51 -0.91 -42.91
N LEU A 11 17.99 -1.32 -41.76
CA LEU A 11 18.69 -2.14 -40.78
C LEU A 11 17.93 -3.46 -40.62
N LYS A 12 18.58 -4.60 -40.88
CA LYS A 12 17.98 -5.91 -40.77
C LYS A 12 18.74 -6.84 -39.85
N ASN A 13 18.03 -7.53 -38.94
CA ASN A 13 18.58 -8.54 -38.02
C ASN A 13 19.84 -8.07 -37.29
N SER A 14 19.88 -6.80 -36.87
CA SER A 14 21.11 -6.16 -36.39
C SER A 14 20.81 -5.18 -35.25
N HIS A 15 21.87 -4.80 -34.54
CA HIS A 15 21.84 -3.76 -33.51
C HIS A 15 22.64 -2.53 -33.99
N PHE A 16 22.08 -1.33 -33.78
CA PHE A 16 22.68 -0.06 -34.13
C PHE A 16 22.55 0.94 -32.97
N SER A 17 23.65 1.57 -32.59
CA SER A 17 23.69 2.45 -31.41
C SER A 17 24.21 3.87 -31.69
N HIS A 18 24.11 4.31 -32.95
CA HIS A 18 24.52 5.65 -33.33
C HIS A 18 23.34 6.53 -33.72
N GLN A 19 23.57 7.82 -33.71
CA GLN A 19 22.56 8.80 -34.12
C GLN A 19 22.28 8.71 -35.62
N ILE A 20 20.98 8.75 -35.97
CA ILE A 20 20.48 8.88 -37.33
C ILE A 20 19.74 10.21 -37.39
N GLN A 21 20.07 11.05 -38.36
CA GLN A 21 19.33 12.28 -38.67
C GLN A 21 18.83 12.16 -40.12
N GLY A 22 17.54 12.42 -40.34
CA GLY A 22 16.94 12.34 -41.67
C GLY A 22 16.23 13.60 -42.07
N GLY A 23 16.67 14.25 -43.14
CA GLY A 23 16.00 15.39 -43.76
C GLY A 23 14.73 14.98 -44.55
N GLU A 24 14.19 15.93 -45.29
CA GLU A 24 12.98 15.75 -46.12
C GLU A 24 13.16 14.58 -47.10
N GLY A 25 12.12 13.78 -47.34
CA GLY A 25 12.13 12.64 -48.26
C GLY A 25 12.84 11.39 -47.74
N THR A 26 13.55 11.42 -46.62
CA THR A 26 14.30 10.28 -46.12
C THR A 26 13.41 9.24 -45.41
N THR A 27 13.82 7.97 -45.50
CA THR A 27 13.11 6.85 -44.85
C THR A 27 14.08 5.94 -44.12
N VAL A 28 13.77 5.65 -42.87
CA VAL A 28 14.47 4.65 -42.05
C VAL A 28 13.56 3.43 -41.88
N THR A 29 14.08 2.25 -42.25
CA THR A 29 13.36 0.97 -42.11
C THR A 29 14.15 0.04 -41.19
N LEU A 30 13.51 -0.44 -40.13
CA LEU A 30 14.07 -1.41 -39.20
C LEU A 30 13.30 -2.73 -39.35
N GLU A 31 14.00 -3.83 -39.53
CA GLU A 31 13.44 -5.17 -39.73
C GLU A 31 14.12 -6.18 -38.79
N ASN A 32 13.39 -6.69 -37.78
CA ASN A 32 13.94 -7.53 -36.73
C ASN A 32 15.23 -6.94 -36.10
N ALA A 33 15.28 -5.65 -35.93
CA ALA A 33 16.47 -4.92 -35.55
C ALA A 33 16.22 -4.08 -34.27
N THR A 34 17.32 -3.74 -33.59
CA THR A 34 17.30 -2.83 -32.44
C THR A 34 18.13 -1.59 -32.74
N TRP A 35 17.53 -0.44 -32.55
CA TRP A 35 18.21 0.83 -32.64
C TRP A 35 18.19 1.57 -31.30
N THR A 36 19.38 1.87 -30.77
CA THR A 36 19.55 2.65 -29.53
C THR A 36 20.01 4.08 -29.85
N MET A 37 19.19 5.05 -29.48
CA MET A 37 19.48 6.46 -29.72
C MET A 37 20.46 7.01 -28.66
N PRO A 38 21.54 7.68 -29.03
CA PRO A 38 22.45 8.33 -28.10
C PRO A 38 21.98 9.73 -27.69
N SER A 39 21.13 10.38 -28.46
CA SER A 39 20.62 11.75 -28.26
C SER A 39 19.37 12.00 -29.08
N ASP A 40 18.79 13.20 -28.92
CA ASP A 40 17.63 13.65 -29.69
C ASP A 40 17.82 13.42 -31.18
N THR A 41 16.78 12.90 -31.82
CA THR A 41 16.81 12.48 -33.22
C THR A 41 15.58 12.94 -33.96
N THR A 42 15.77 13.42 -35.19
CA THR A 42 14.68 13.78 -36.10
C THR A 42 14.77 12.95 -37.36
N LEU A 43 13.66 12.33 -37.75
CA LEU A 43 13.50 11.55 -38.97
C LEU A 43 12.33 12.08 -39.79
N GLN A 44 12.36 11.89 -41.11
CA GLN A 44 11.19 12.15 -41.95
C GLN A 44 10.20 10.99 -41.87
N ASN A 45 10.61 9.78 -42.25
CA ASN A 45 9.76 8.59 -42.14
C ASN A 45 10.48 7.47 -41.39
N LEU A 46 9.71 6.70 -40.61
CA LEU A 46 10.18 5.54 -39.86
C LEU A 46 9.23 4.36 -40.08
N THR A 47 9.78 3.22 -40.51
CA THR A 47 9.04 1.96 -40.61
C THR A 47 9.64 0.92 -39.69
N LEU A 48 8.82 0.31 -38.84
CA LEU A 48 9.23 -0.75 -37.92
C LEU A 48 8.56 -2.08 -38.31
N ASN A 49 9.36 -3.12 -38.50
CA ASN A 49 8.91 -4.48 -38.69
C ASN A 49 9.51 -5.36 -37.60
N ASN A 50 8.73 -5.61 -36.52
CA ASN A 50 9.16 -6.37 -35.32
C ASN A 50 10.48 -5.87 -34.75
N SER A 51 10.67 -4.57 -34.71
CA SER A 51 11.91 -3.94 -34.33
C SER A 51 11.75 -3.11 -33.06
N THR A 52 12.87 -2.86 -32.35
CA THR A 52 12.90 -2.10 -31.12
C THR A 52 13.67 -0.81 -31.30
N VAL A 53 13.09 0.31 -30.87
CA VAL A 53 13.76 1.61 -30.76
C VAL A 53 13.93 1.95 -29.29
N THR A 54 15.17 1.98 -28.82
CA THR A 54 15.51 2.40 -27.46
C THR A 54 15.86 3.89 -27.50
N LEU A 55 15.00 4.73 -26.90
CA LEU A 55 15.16 6.19 -26.97
C LEU A 55 16.34 6.68 -26.14
N ASN A 56 16.77 5.92 -25.14
CA ASN A 56 17.84 6.31 -24.25
C ASN A 56 18.76 5.13 -23.93
N SER A 57 20.07 5.31 -24.08
CA SER A 57 21.08 4.29 -23.75
C SER A 57 21.05 3.87 -22.27
N ALA A 58 20.58 4.73 -21.36
CA ALA A 58 20.38 4.41 -19.95
C ALA A 58 19.33 3.32 -19.72
N TYR A 59 18.43 3.09 -20.66
CA TYR A 59 17.49 1.98 -20.60
C TYR A 59 18.20 0.62 -20.53
N SER A 60 19.23 0.41 -21.30
CA SER A 60 19.98 -0.84 -21.37
C SER A 60 20.95 -1.04 -20.18
N ALA A 61 21.44 0.03 -19.58
CA ALA A 61 22.48 -0.04 -18.54
C ALA A 61 22.00 -0.70 -17.23
N SER A 62 20.70 -0.72 -16.97
CA SER A 62 20.12 -1.27 -15.74
C SER A 62 19.75 -2.76 -15.81
N SER A 63 19.88 -3.43 -16.96
CA SER A 63 19.50 -4.84 -17.14
C SER A 63 20.64 -5.84 -16.92
N ASN A 64 21.89 -5.40 -16.80
CA ASN A 64 23.03 -6.29 -16.66
C ASN A 64 23.69 -6.16 -15.29
N ASN A 65 23.75 -7.31 -14.60
CA ASN A 65 24.56 -7.64 -13.44
C ASN A 65 25.83 -6.77 -13.33
N ALA A 66 25.81 -5.79 -12.44
CA ALA A 66 27.06 -5.17 -12.00
C ALA A 66 27.88 -6.19 -11.20
N PRO A 67 29.18 -6.41 -11.54
CA PRO A 67 30.01 -7.34 -10.79
C PRO A 67 30.22 -6.83 -9.36
N ARG A 68 30.15 -7.78 -8.42
CA ARG A 68 30.44 -7.55 -7.00
C ARG A 68 31.82 -6.93 -6.82
N HIS A 69 31.90 -5.65 -6.55
CA HIS A 69 33.12 -5.05 -6.01
C HIS A 69 33.06 -5.00 -4.48
N ARG A 70 34.14 -5.52 -3.87
CA ARG A 70 34.46 -5.51 -2.45
C ARG A 70 34.25 -4.13 -1.84
N ARG A 71 33.66 -4.10 -0.65
CA ARG A 71 33.65 -2.95 0.26
C ARG A 71 35.08 -2.46 0.49
N SER A 72 35.37 -1.26 0.07
CA SER A 72 36.33 -0.39 0.72
C SER A 72 35.56 0.70 1.46
N LEU A 73 35.94 0.92 2.71
CA LEU A 73 35.46 2.06 3.51
C LEU A 73 35.93 3.32 2.79
N GLU A 74 35.02 4.09 2.25
CA GLU A 74 35.28 5.47 1.86
C GLU A 74 34.10 6.34 2.27
N THR A 75 34.46 7.41 2.89
CA THR A 75 33.77 8.58 3.40
C THR A 75 32.54 8.97 2.54
N GLU A 76 31.42 9.26 3.23
CA GLU A 76 30.24 9.85 2.63
C GLU A 76 30.55 11.18 1.93
N THR A 77 30.74 11.12 0.63
CA THR A 77 30.47 12.25 -0.24
C THR A 77 29.17 11.97 -0.95
N THR A 78 28.16 12.80 -0.67
CA THR A 78 26.87 12.86 -1.38
C THR A 78 27.12 12.78 -2.89
N PRO A 79 26.58 11.77 -3.60
CA PRO A 79 26.65 11.78 -5.05
C PRO A 79 25.73 12.90 -5.55
N THR A 80 26.30 13.91 -6.13
CA THR A 80 25.62 14.88 -6.99
C THR A 80 24.87 14.05 -8.03
N SER A 81 23.53 14.07 -8.00
CA SER A 81 22.67 13.39 -8.96
C SER A 81 23.02 13.91 -10.35
N ALA A 82 23.71 13.12 -11.16
CA ALA A 82 23.82 13.39 -12.58
C ALA A 82 22.37 13.49 -13.12
N GLU A 83 21.96 14.66 -13.57
CA GLU A 83 20.63 14.86 -14.15
C GLU A 83 20.45 13.86 -15.29
N HIS A 84 19.48 12.98 -15.13
CA HIS A 84 19.14 11.98 -16.15
C HIS A 84 18.67 12.73 -17.39
N ARG A 85 19.41 12.64 -18.48
CA ARG A 85 19.05 13.28 -19.75
C ARG A 85 18.04 12.39 -20.46
N PHE A 86 16.89 12.95 -20.80
CA PHE A 86 15.86 12.31 -21.60
C PHE A 86 16.01 12.71 -23.06
N ASN A 87 15.73 11.79 -23.98
CA ASN A 87 15.85 12.00 -25.41
C ASN A 87 14.47 12.09 -26.09
N THR A 88 14.41 12.81 -27.18
CA THR A 88 13.22 12.94 -28.02
C THR A 88 13.48 12.34 -29.42
N LEU A 89 12.60 11.43 -29.84
CA LEU A 89 12.51 11.01 -31.24
C LEU A 89 11.38 11.76 -31.92
N THR A 90 11.69 12.53 -32.94
CA THR A 90 10.70 13.25 -33.77
C THR A 90 10.57 12.59 -35.13
N VAL A 91 9.37 12.18 -35.51
CA VAL A 91 9.05 11.67 -36.85
C VAL A 91 8.15 12.68 -37.56
N ASN A 92 8.73 13.42 -38.50
CA ASN A 92 8.06 14.54 -39.18
C ASN A 92 6.99 14.09 -40.18
N GLY A 93 7.15 12.93 -40.76
CA GLY A 93 6.23 12.35 -41.75
C GLY A 93 5.57 11.08 -41.21
N LYS A 94 5.76 9.95 -41.88
CA LYS A 94 5.03 8.71 -41.58
C LYS A 94 5.77 7.81 -40.60
N LEU A 95 5.07 7.39 -39.57
CA LEU A 95 5.44 6.24 -38.73
C LEU A 95 4.55 5.07 -39.17
N ARG A 96 5.13 3.88 -39.51
CA ARG A 96 4.39 2.72 -39.97
C ARG A 96 4.91 1.41 -39.40
N GLY A 97 4.02 0.41 -39.32
CA GLY A 97 4.32 -0.99 -39.04
C GLY A 97 4.06 -1.38 -37.59
N LYS A 98 4.94 -2.26 -37.03
CA LYS A 98 4.82 -2.82 -35.69
C LYS A 98 6.18 -2.85 -35.00
N GLY A 99 6.23 -2.51 -33.73
CA GLY A 99 7.49 -2.54 -33.00
C GLY A 99 7.36 -2.11 -31.55
N THR A 100 8.51 -2.03 -30.88
CA THR A 100 8.59 -1.63 -29.48
C THR A 100 9.41 -0.35 -29.35
N PHE A 101 8.88 0.60 -28.61
CA PHE A 101 9.64 1.78 -28.17
C PHE A 101 9.96 1.64 -26.70
N GLN A 102 11.25 1.77 -26.35
CA GLN A 102 11.73 1.69 -24.97
C GLN A 102 12.03 3.08 -24.44
N PHE A 103 11.36 3.44 -23.34
CA PHE A 103 11.42 4.74 -22.69
C PHE A 103 12.06 4.66 -21.32
N THR A 104 12.81 5.70 -20.97
CA THR A 104 13.16 6.01 -19.58
C THR A 104 12.27 7.15 -19.10
N SER A 105 11.78 7.07 -17.88
CA SER A 105 10.88 8.06 -17.31
C SER A 105 11.15 8.32 -15.83
N SER A 106 10.71 9.49 -15.35
CA SER A 106 10.66 9.88 -13.95
C SER A 106 9.32 10.56 -13.68
N LEU A 107 8.38 9.80 -13.14
CA LEU A 107 7.07 10.33 -12.74
C LEU A 107 7.20 11.40 -11.65
N PHE A 108 8.19 11.31 -10.77
CA PHE A 108 8.47 12.32 -9.75
C PHE A 108 8.63 13.75 -10.32
N GLY A 109 9.29 13.88 -11.47
CA GLY A 109 9.54 15.18 -12.12
C GLY A 109 8.74 15.39 -13.39
N TYR A 110 7.84 14.47 -13.76
CA TYR A 110 7.10 14.45 -15.03
C TYR A 110 8.03 14.59 -16.25
N LYS A 111 9.20 13.94 -16.18
CA LYS A 111 10.20 13.92 -17.24
C LYS A 111 10.28 12.52 -17.84
N SER A 112 10.38 12.42 -19.15
CA SER A 112 10.58 11.15 -19.86
C SER A 112 11.25 11.38 -21.20
N ASP A 113 11.78 10.29 -21.76
CA ASP A 113 11.96 10.23 -23.19
C ASP A 113 10.63 10.49 -23.88
N LYS A 114 10.66 11.06 -25.08
CA LYS A 114 9.45 11.45 -25.83
C LYS A 114 9.48 10.97 -27.26
N LEU A 115 8.29 10.61 -27.75
CA LEU A 115 8.04 10.35 -29.16
C LEU A 115 7.10 11.44 -29.70
N LYS A 116 7.59 12.26 -30.64
CA LYS A 116 6.83 13.30 -31.32
C LYS A 116 6.46 12.83 -32.72
N LEU A 117 5.17 12.79 -33.01
CA LEU A 117 4.65 12.25 -34.27
C LEU A 117 3.80 13.27 -35.04
N SER A 118 3.82 13.16 -36.36
CA SER A 118 2.81 13.80 -37.20
C SER A 118 1.49 13.03 -37.11
N ASN A 119 0.39 13.64 -37.54
CA ASN A 119 -0.92 12.98 -37.61
C ASN A 119 -1.04 11.88 -38.70
N ASP A 120 -0.02 11.71 -39.56
CA ASP A 120 0.07 10.63 -40.54
C ASP A 120 0.64 9.33 -39.99
N ALA A 121 0.90 9.25 -38.68
CA ALA A 121 1.38 8.05 -38.03
C ALA A 121 0.29 6.99 -37.93
N GLU A 122 0.64 5.73 -38.25
CA GLU A 122 -0.24 4.57 -38.18
C GLU A 122 0.53 3.32 -37.77
N GLY A 123 -0.16 2.34 -37.18
CA GLY A 123 0.41 1.03 -36.79
C GLY A 123 0.19 0.73 -35.30
N ASP A 124 0.69 -0.46 -34.90
CA ASP A 124 0.51 -0.99 -33.54
C ASP A 124 1.88 -1.10 -32.84
N TYR A 125 2.03 -0.39 -31.74
CA TYR A 125 3.32 -0.31 -31.06
C TYR A 125 3.19 -0.63 -29.58
N THR A 126 4.23 -1.26 -29.05
CA THR A 126 4.38 -1.50 -27.61
C THR A 126 5.32 -0.47 -27.00
N LEU A 127 4.93 0.11 -25.88
CA LEU A 127 5.78 0.98 -25.07
C LEU A 127 6.33 0.18 -23.89
N SER A 128 7.64 0.03 -23.83
CA SER A 128 8.34 -0.54 -22.69
C SER A 128 8.93 0.59 -21.87
N VAL A 129 8.31 0.92 -20.73
CA VAL A 129 8.64 2.10 -19.95
C VAL A 129 9.34 1.71 -18.66
N ARG A 130 10.57 2.18 -18.49
CA ARG A 130 11.31 2.07 -17.25
C ARG A 130 11.21 3.38 -16.47
N ASN A 131 10.61 3.33 -15.28
CA ASN A 131 10.46 4.46 -14.39
C ASN A 131 11.49 4.42 -13.25
N THR A 132 11.87 5.60 -12.71
CA THR A 132 12.81 5.70 -11.58
C THR A 132 12.27 5.19 -10.25
N GLY A 133 11.00 4.78 -10.18
CA GLY A 133 10.36 4.25 -8.96
C GLY A 133 9.74 5.30 -8.04
N LYS A 134 10.05 6.58 -8.19
CA LYS A 134 9.48 7.67 -7.36
C LYS A 134 8.10 8.10 -7.83
N GLU A 135 7.22 8.36 -6.85
CA GLU A 135 5.90 8.95 -7.11
C GLU A 135 5.98 10.45 -7.34
N PRO A 136 5.06 11.02 -8.14
CA PRO A 136 4.90 12.47 -8.24
C PRO A 136 4.41 13.05 -6.91
N VAL A 137 4.94 14.23 -6.56
CA VAL A 137 4.58 14.97 -5.34
C VAL A 137 3.81 16.26 -5.64
N THR A 138 3.75 16.68 -6.90
CA THR A 138 2.99 17.84 -7.38
C THR A 138 2.05 17.39 -8.48
N PHE A 139 0.96 18.12 -8.71
CA PHE A 139 0.07 17.85 -9.83
C PHE A 139 0.76 18.12 -11.17
N GLY A 140 0.65 17.18 -12.09
CA GLY A 140 1.22 17.25 -13.44
C GLY A 140 0.82 16.03 -14.27
N GLN A 141 1.29 15.99 -15.51
CA GLN A 141 1.01 14.92 -16.47
C GLN A 141 2.29 14.49 -17.16
N LEU A 142 2.48 13.18 -17.32
CA LEU A 142 3.60 12.60 -18.04
C LEU A 142 3.13 12.07 -19.39
N THR A 143 3.35 12.87 -20.44
CA THR A 143 3.10 12.47 -21.83
C THR A 143 4.33 11.77 -22.40
N LEU A 144 4.13 10.57 -22.94
CA LEU A 144 5.16 9.76 -23.61
C LEU A 144 5.15 9.97 -25.13
N VAL A 145 3.95 10.02 -25.73
CA VAL A 145 3.77 10.25 -27.16
C VAL A 145 2.91 11.48 -27.37
N GLU A 146 3.45 12.46 -28.05
CA GLU A 146 2.77 13.74 -28.32
C GLU A 146 2.68 14.04 -29.82
N SER A 147 1.69 14.82 -30.18
CA SER A 147 1.56 15.34 -31.53
C SER A 147 2.57 16.46 -31.77
N LYS A 148 3.22 16.42 -32.92
CA LYS A 148 4.14 17.49 -33.33
C LYS A 148 3.41 18.78 -33.68
N ASP A 149 2.22 18.67 -34.29
CA ASP A 149 1.51 19.80 -34.91
C ASP A 149 0.29 20.25 -34.09
N ASN A 150 0.19 19.86 -32.82
CA ASN A 150 -0.95 20.11 -31.94
C ASN A 150 -2.31 19.62 -32.53
N LYS A 151 -2.26 18.68 -33.46
CA LYS A 151 -3.44 18.01 -34.01
C LYS A 151 -3.57 16.63 -33.39
N PRO A 152 -4.78 16.11 -33.17
CA PRO A 152 -4.97 14.78 -32.64
C PRO A 152 -4.23 13.72 -33.49
N LEU A 153 -3.51 12.80 -32.84
CA LEU A 153 -2.88 11.69 -33.52
C LEU A 153 -3.96 10.74 -34.12
N SER A 154 -3.62 10.13 -35.24
CA SER A 154 -4.50 9.24 -36.00
C SER A 154 -5.15 8.16 -35.13
N ASP A 155 -6.40 7.80 -35.41
CA ASP A 155 -7.08 6.65 -34.77
C ASP A 155 -6.56 5.29 -35.28
N LYS A 156 -5.78 5.28 -36.37
CA LYS A 156 -5.06 4.09 -36.86
C LYS A 156 -3.75 3.82 -36.13
N LEU A 157 -3.42 4.64 -35.14
CA LEU A 157 -2.22 4.54 -34.32
C LEU A 157 -2.60 4.01 -32.93
N THR A 158 -2.05 2.85 -32.59
CA THR A 158 -2.29 2.20 -31.29
C THR A 158 -0.99 2.06 -30.52
N PHE A 159 -1.04 2.41 -29.24
CA PHE A 159 0.04 2.14 -28.29
C PHE A 159 -0.50 1.34 -27.11
N THR A 160 0.26 0.31 -26.70
CA THR A 160 0.01 -0.48 -25.49
C THR A 160 1.26 -0.51 -24.63
N LEU A 161 1.13 -0.61 -23.31
CA LEU A 161 2.28 -0.87 -22.44
C LEU A 161 2.64 -2.35 -22.46
N GLU A 162 3.93 -2.67 -22.39
CA GLU A 162 4.45 -4.05 -22.41
C GLU A 162 3.85 -4.92 -21.28
N ASN A 163 3.62 -4.34 -20.11
CA ASN A 163 3.02 -5.01 -18.94
C ASN A 163 1.66 -4.43 -18.57
N ASP A 164 0.96 -3.78 -19.49
CA ASP A 164 -0.29 -3.04 -19.29
C ASP A 164 -0.21 -1.88 -18.29
N HIS A 165 0.93 -1.67 -17.63
CA HIS A 165 1.11 -0.62 -16.64
C HIS A 165 2.59 -0.27 -16.40
N VAL A 166 2.80 0.83 -15.68
CA VAL A 166 4.10 1.26 -15.12
C VAL A 166 3.93 1.44 -13.61
N ASP A 167 4.75 0.77 -12.81
CA ASP A 167 4.77 0.95 -11.36
C ASP A 167 5.63 2.17 -10.98
N ALA A 168 5.09 3.04 -10.12
CA ALA A 168 5.82 4.12 -9.47
C ALA A 168 5.40 4.24 -8.01
N GLY A 169 6.31 4.01 -7.10
CA GLY A 169 6.04 4.02 -5.67
C GLY A 169 4.94 3.02 -5.28
N ALA A 170 3.92 3.50 -4.60
CA ALA A 170 2.79 2.68 -4.14
C ALA A 170 1.78 2.35 -5.25
N LEU A 171 1.83 3.04 -6.37
CA LEU A 171 0.75 3.05 -7.36
C LEU A 171 1.19 2.56 -8.73
N ARG A 172 0.20 2.15 -9.50
CA ARG A 172 0.29 1.68 -10.88
C ARG A 172 -0.28 2.73 -11.82
N TYR A 173 0.43 3.02 -12.89
CA TYR A 173 0.04 3.98 -13.93
C TYR A 173 -0.29 3.24 -15.21
N GLU A 174 -1.38 3.62 -15.84
CA GLU A 174 -1.85 3.08 -17.11
C GLU A 174 -1.62 4.08 -18.24
N LEU A 175 -1.57 3.57 -19.47
CA LEU A 175 -1.49 4.42 -20.65
C LEU A 175 -2.90 4.84 -21.07
N VAL A 176 -3.14 6.14 -21.16
CA VAL A 176 -4.41 6.68 -21.64
C VAL A 176 -4.16 7.61 -22.84
N LYS A 177 -5.05 7.55 -23.84
CA LYS A 177 -5.09 8.50 -24.95
C LYS A 177 -5.99 9.66 -24.55
N ASN A 178 -5.45 10.88 -24.51
CA ASN A 178 -6.19 12.09 -24.19
C ASN A 178 -5.77 13.20 -25.15
N ASP A 179 -6.75 13.89 -25.77
CA ASP A 179 -6.51 14.95 -26.76
C ASP A 179 -5.52 14.59 -27.88
N GLY A 180 -5.50 13.30 -28.26
CA GLY A 180 -4.58 12.75 -29.27
C GLY A 180 -3.17 12.47 -28.78
N GLU A 181 -2.89 12.60 -27.48
CA GLU A 181 -1.62 12.26 -26.84
C GLU A 181 -1.74 11.00 -25.99
N PHE A 182 -0.62 10.32 -25.78
CA PHE A 182 -0.56 9.15 -24.90
C PHE A 182 0.25 9.49 -23.65
N ARG A 183 -0.41 9.40 -22.48
CA ARG A 183 0.17 9.76 -21.20
C ARG A 183 -0.02 8.66 -20.16
N LEU A 184 0.88 8.62 -19.17
CA LEU A 184 0.71 7.78 -18.00
C LEU A 184 -0.26 8.45 -17.02
N HIS A 185 -1.22 7.67 -16.55
CA HIS A 185 -2.33 8.12 -15.71
C HIS A 185 -2.56 7.18 -14.53
N ASN A 186 -2.77 7.75 -13.34
CA ASN A 186 -3.35 7.08 -12.19
C ASN A 186 -4.43 7.97 -11.58
N PRO A 187 -5.72 7.60 -11.66
CA PRO A 187 -6.82 8.45 -11.24
C PRO A 187 -6.81 8.77 -9.74
N ILE A 188 -6.33 7.84 -8.89
CA ILE A 188 -6.24 8.08 -7.44
C ILE A 188 -5.19 9.15 -7.16
N LYS A 189 -3.98 9.01 -7.73
CA LYS A 189 -2.87 9.93 -7.48
C LYS A 189 -3.14 11.31 -8.05
N GLU A 190 -3.68 11.37 -9.24
CA GLU A 190 -4.05 12.66 -9.85
C GLU A 190 -5.12 13.40 -9.04
N GLN A 191 -6.13 12.68 -8.53
CA GLN A 191 -7.14 13.28 -7.67
C GLN A 191 -6.57 13.73 -6.31
N GLU A 192 -5.67 12.95 -5.70
CA GLU A 192 -4.96 13.32 -4.47
C GLU A 192 -4.18 14.62 -4.68
N LEU A 193 -3.32 14.67 -5.70
CA LEU A 193 -2.48 15.83 -5.99
C LEU A 193 -3.28 17.07 -6.40
N ARG A 194 -4.39 16.90 -7.11
CA ARG A 194 -5.33 17.99 -7.42
C ARG A 194 -5.97 18.56 -6.16
N ASN A 195 -6.37 17.69 -5.24
CA ASN A 195 -6.93 18.12 -3.96
C ASN A 195 -5.89 18.87 -3.10
N ASP A 196 -4.65 18.42 -3.12
CA ASP A 196 -3.56 19.07 -2.40
C ASP A 196 -3.21 20.43 -3.00
N LEU A 197 -3.25 20.57 -4.33
CA LEU A 197 -3.10 21.86 -5.01
C LEU A 197 -4.19 22.84 -4.58
N VAL A 198 -5.45 22.42 -4.61
CA VAL A 198 -6.59 23.28 -4.18
C VAL A 198 -6.44 23.68 -2.70
N ARG A 199 -6.00 22.77 -1.83
CA ARG A 199 -5.73 23.09 -0.41
C ARG A 199 -4.61 24.09 -0.25
N ALA A 200 -3.53 23.96 -1.02
CA ALA A 200 -2.41 24.89 -1.00
C ALA A 200 -2.83 26.28 -1.43
N GLU A 201 -3.58 26.41 -2.53
CA GLU A 201 -4.14 27.67 -3.03
C GLU A 201 -5.08 28.33 -2.01
N GLN A 202 -5.94 27.57 -1.35
CA GLN A 202 -6.82 28.06 -0.28
C GLN A 202 -6.04 28.55 0.94
N ALA A 203 -4.94 27.86 1.29
CA ALA A 203 -4.06 28.24 2.40
C ALA A 203 -3.32 29.55 2.09
N GLU A 204 -2.87 29.74 0.85
CA GLU A 204 -2.21 30.95 0.38
C GLU A 204 -3.17 32.14 0.41
N GLN A 205 -4.38 31.98 -0.15
CA GLN A 205 -5.43 33.02 -0.12
C GLN A 205 -5.81 33.42 1.31
N THR A 206 -5.89 32.45 2.24
CA THR A 206 -6.16 32.73 3.66
C THR A 206 -5.00 33.47 4.33
N LEU A 207 -3.76 33.20 3.94
CA LEU A 207 -2.59 33.89 4.45
C LEU A 207 -2.55 35.33 3.97
N ASP A 208 -2.80 35.55 2.68
CA ASP A 208 -2.86 36.87 2.06
C ASP A 208 -3.99 37.71 2.65
N ALA A 209 -5.17 37.16 2.87
CA ALA A 209 -6.29 37.84 3.55
C ALA A 209 -5.93 38.23 4.99
N LYS A 210 -5.22 37.36 5.74
CA LYS A 210 -4.74 37.67 7.10
C LYS A 210 -3.69 38.79 7.07
N GLN A 211 -2.76 38.79 6.12
CA GLN A 211 -1.75 39.85 5.98
C GLN A 211 -2.39 41.19 5.61
N ALA A 212 -3.35 41.19 4.70
CA ALA A 212 -4.12 42.39 4.32
C ALA A 212 -4.93 42.96 5.49
N LEU A 213 -5.53 42.10 6.33
CA LEU A 213 -6.25 42.50 7.52
C LEU A 213 -5.30 43.12 8.57
N THR A 214 -4.14 42.50 8.79
CA THR A 214 -3.10 43.00 9.71
C THR A 214 -2.58 44.36 9.25
N ALA A 215 -2.34 44.56 7.96
CA ALA A 215 -1.91 45.82 7.39
C ALA A 215 -2.99 46.92 7.52
N LYS A 216 -4.28 46.58 7.32
CA LYS A 216 -5.41 47.52 7.54
C LYS A 216 -5.53 47.91 9.02
N THR A 217 -5.36 46.97 9.95
CA THR A 217 -5.39 47.20 11.40
C THR A 217 -4.24 48.13 11.82
N GLN A 218 -3.03 47.90 11.33
CA GLN A 218 -1.87 48.78 11.58
C GLN A 218 -2.08 50.20 11.03
N LYS A 219 -2.64 50.29 9.81
CA LYS A 219 -3.00 51.63 9.24
C LYS A 219 -4.06 52.35 10.06
N SER A 220 -5.05 51.62 10.60
CA SER A 220 -6.09 52.21 11.45
C SER A 220 -5.56 52.68 12.80
N GLU A 221 -4.66 51.90 13.40
CA GLU A 221 -3.97 52.30 14.65
C GLU A 221 -3.03 53.48 14.42
N ALA A 222 -2.27 53.52 13.34
CA ALA A 222 -1.44 54.66 12.97
C ALA A 222 -2.28 55.93 12.72
N LYS A 223 -3.48 55.81 12.14
CA LYS A 223 -4.43 56.92 11.98
C LYS A 223 -5.02 57.38 13.33
N LYS A 224 -5.32 56.46 14.26
CA LYS A 224 -5.76 56.79 15.63
C LYS A 224 -4.66 57.48 16.41
N VAL A 225 -3.40 57.06 16.29
CA VAL A 225 -2.25 57.71 16.91
C VAL A 225 -2.02 59.12 16.33
N ARG A 226 -2.17 59.32 15.00
CA ARG A 226 -2.10 60.65 14.39
C ARG A 226 -3.26 61.57 14.83
N LEU A 227 -4.48 61.06 14.95
CA LEU A 227 -5.64 61.80 15.46
C LEU A 227 -5.44 62.17 16.96
N ARG A 228 -4.92 61.25 17.78
CA ARG A 228 -4.57 61.58 19.17
C ARG A 228 -3.50 62.65 19.28
N ARG A 229 -2.46 62.65 18.43
CA ARG A 229 -1.43 63.69 18.39
C ARG A 229 -1.97 65.05 17.90
N ALA A 230 -2.96 65.06 17.01
CA ALA A 230 -3.61 66.31 16.55
C ALA A 230 -4.58 66.92 17.59
N VAL A 231 -5.19 66.07 18.42
CA VAL A 231 -6.15 66.50 19.46
C VAL A 231 -5.42 67.00 20.75
N PHE A 232 -4.16 66.60 20.95
CA PHE A 232 -3.38 66.99 22.14
C PHE A 232 -2.60 68.30 21.97
N SER A 233 -2.78 69.01 20.84
CA SER A 233 -1.99 70.24 20.65
C SER A 233 -2.61 71.52 21.20
N ASP A 234 -3.91 71.62 21.52
CA ASP A 234 -4.43 72.94 21.95
C ASP A 234 -5.67 73.02 22.86
N THR A 235 -6.05 72.03 23.66
CA THR A 235 -7.01 72.22 24.77
C THR A 235 -7.12 71.02 25.70
N PRO A 236 -7.31 71.14 26.99
CA PRO A 236 -7.47 70.00 27.91
C PRO A 236 -8.83 69.33 27.69
N PRO A 237 -8.87 68.03 27.49
CA PRO A 237 -10.12 67.31 27.24
C PRO A 237 -10.92 67.12 28.50
N ALA A 238 -12.22 67.32 28.45
CA ALA A 238 -13.14 67.03 29.52
C ALA A 238 -13.13 65.51 29.86
N GLN A 239 -13.02 65.17 31.12
CA GLN A 239 -12.93 63.83 31.67
C GLN A 239 -14.06 62.90 31.19
N SER A 240 -15.21 63.45 30.77
CA SER A 240 -16.37 62.72 30.29
C SER A 240 -16.16 62.02 28.93
N LEU A 241 -15.28 62.55 28.06
CA LEU A 241 -14.98 61.98 26.77
C LEU A 241 -14.00 60.78 26.87
N LEU A 242 -13.10 60.82 27.88
CA LEU A 242 -12.20 59.71 28.16
C LEU A 242 -12.96 58.48 28.69
N ASN A 243 -13.92 58.70 29.58
CA ASN A 243 -14.73 57.62 30.16
C ASN A 243 -15.66 56.95 29.14
N ALA A 244 -16.18 57.75 28.17
CA ALA A 244 -17.00 57.17 27.08
C ALA A 244 -16.19 56.36 26.08
N LEU A 245 -14.92 56.69 25.84
CA LEU A 245 -14.01 55.92 24.98
C LEU A 245 -13.54 54.61 25.65
N GLU A 246 -13.29 54.61 26.95
CA GLU A 246 -12.93 53.41 27.70
C GLU A 246 -14.10 52.44 27.83
N ALA A 247 -15.34 52.94 28.05
CA ALA A 247 -16.53 52.09 28.06
C ALA A 247 -16.77 51.38 26.71
N LYS A 248 -16.57 52.07 25.61
CA LYS A 248 -16.71 51.50 24.27
C LYS A 248 -15.60 50.51 23.93
N GLN A 249 -14.41 50.66 24.49
CA GLN A 249 -13.28 49.75 24.27
C GLN A 249 -13.46 48.43 25.06
N VAL A 250 -14.09 48.45 26.21
CA VAL A 250 -14.45 47.26 27.02
C VAL A 250 -15.56 46.47 26.34
N GLU A 251 -16.54 47.17 25.71
CA GLU A 251 -17.64 46.51 24.98
C GLU A 251 -17.15 45.79 23.73
N LEU A 252 -16.24 46.39 22.94
CA LEU A 252 -15.64 45.73 21.75
C LEU A 252 -14.77 44.53 22.10
N THR A 253 -14.06 44.55 23.25
CA THR A 253 -13.25 43.41 23.71
C THR A 253 -14.12 42.27 24.19
N ALA A 254 -15.25 42.55 24.83
CA ALA A 254 -16.22 41.54 25.27
C ALA A 254 -16.94 40.87 24.09
N GLU A 255 -17.26 41.61 23.02
CA GLU A 255 -17.84 41.04 21.79
C GLU A 255 -16.86 40.17 21.04
N THR A 256 -15.58 40.56 20.98
CA THR A 256 -14.53 39.75 20.28
C THR A 256 -14.25 38.44 21.05
N GLN A 257 -14.38 38.41 22.37
CA GLN A 257 -14.25 37.16 23.13
C GLN A 257 -15.50 36.28 23.06
N LYS A 258 -16.71 36.85 22.94
CA LYS A 258 -17.95 36.09 22.71
C LYS A 258 -18.02 35.46 21.31
N SER A 259 -17.44 36.10 20.30
CA SER A 259 -17.40 35.54 18.94
C SER A 259 -16.46 34.33 18.83
N LYS A 260 -15.34 34.32 19.55
CA LYS A 260 -14.39 33.19 19.59
C LYS A 260 -14.95 31.93 20.27
N ALA A 261 -15.92 32.04 21.14
CA ALA A 261 -16.56 30.91 21.82
C ALA A 261 -17.72 30.27 21.02
N LYS A 262 -18.27 30.95 20.01
CA LYS A 262 -19.41 30.45 19.22
C LYS A 262 -19.06 29.74 17.91
N THR A 263 -17.79 29.71 17.50
CA THR A 263 -17.36 29.13 16.22
C THR A 263 -17.27 27.57 16.24
N LYS A 264 -17.76 26.90 17.27
CA LYS A 264 -17.64 25.43 17.42
C LYS A 264 -18.93 24.65 17.16
N LYS A 265 -19.99 25.27 16.62
CA LYS A 265 -21.17 24.51 16.13
C LYS A 265 -22.04 25.37 15.22
N VAL A 266 -21.88 25.28 13.91
CA VAL A 266 -22.91 25.73 12.97
C VAL A 266 -23.20 24.61 11.97
N ARG A 267 -24.25 23.89 12.23
CA ARG A 267 -25.01 23.13 11.24
C ARG A 267 -26.14 24.02 10.74
N SER A 268 -26.20 24.18 9.41
CA SER A 268 -27.32 24.63 8.58
C SER A 268 -27.38 26.12 8.19
N LYS A 269 -27.66 26.31 6.89
CA LYS A 269 -27.92 27.60 6.21
C LYS A 269 -29.00 28.48 6.86
N ARG A 270 -29.76 27.98 7.81
CA ARG A 270 -30.85 28.69 8.52
C ARG A 270 -30.32 29.58 9.64
N ALA A 271 -29.26 29.13 10.32
CA ALA A 271 -28.65 29.89 11.42
C ALA A 271 -27.84 31.12 10.94
N LEU A 272 -27.38 31.12 9.70
CA LEU A 272 -26.70 32.29 9.11
C LEU A 272 -27.66 33.44 8.75
N ARG A 273 -28.92 33.14 8.46
CA ARG A 273 -29.93 34.16 8.09
C ARG A 273 -30.52 34.87 9.30
N GLU A 274 -30.57 34.24 10.45
CA GLU A 274 -31.09 34.81 11.69
C GLU A 274 -30.07 35.65 12.47
N ALA A 275 -28.76 35.52 12.17
CA ALA A 275 -27.70 36.29 12.83
C ALA A 275 -27.42 37.67 12.21
N PHE A 276 -28.06 38.02 11.07
CA PHE A 276 -27.75 39.25 10.31
C PHE A 276 -28.96 40.20 10.15
N SER A 277 -29.95 40.16 11.05
CA SER A 277 -31.18 40.93 10.83
C SER A 277 -31.17 42.38 11.33
N ASP A 278 -30.16 42.86 12.06
CA ASP A 278 -30.29 44.17 12.74
C ASP A 278 -29.14 45.17 12.64
N THR A 279 -28.16 44.99 11.72
CA THR A 279 -27.22 46.11 11.40
C THR A 279 -26.72 45.98 9.98
N LEU A 280 -26.84 47.05 9.18
CA LEU A 280 -26.24 47.15 7.83
C LEU A 280 -24.72 46.88 7.93
N PRO A 281 -24.20 45.86 7.21
CA PRO A 281 -22.78 45.56 7.26
C PRO A 281 -21.96 46.64 6.59
N ASP A 282 -20.84 47.00 7.24
CA ASP A 282 -19.82 47.90 6.65
C ASP A 282 -19.23 47.26 5.38
N GLN A 283 -18.84 48.11 4.41
CA GLN A 283 -18.34 47.72 3.08
C GLN A 283 -17.25 46.61 3.16
N SER A 284 -16.44 46.62 4.23
CA SER A 284 -15.41 45.60 4.49
C SER A 284 -15.96 44.22 4.84
N GLN A 285 -17.18 44.16 5.38
CA GLN A 285 -17.88 42.90 5.69
C GLN A 285 -18.59 42.33 4.45
N LEU A 286 -19.06 43.20 3.56
CA LEU A 286 -19.62 42.85 2.26
C LEU A 286 -18.54 42.24 1.34
N ASP A 287 -17.33 42.79 1.33
CA ASP A 287 -16.20 42.27 0.54
C ASP A 287 -15.75 40.89 1.01
N VAL A 288 -15.79 40.64 2.33
CA VAL A 288 -15.48 39.29 2.91
C VAL A 288 -16.58 38.27 2.61
N LEU A 289 -17.85 38.71 2.60
CA LEU A 289 -18.98 37.85 2.23
C LEU A 289 -19.00 37.56 0.73
N GLN A 290 -18.58 38.49 -0.09
CA GLN A 290 -18.49 38.31 -1.54
C GLN A 290 -17.34 37.38 -1.92
N ALA A 291 -16.18 37.49 -1.27
CA ALA A 291 -15.07 36.57 -1.41
C ALA A 291 -15.43 35.16 -0.92
N ALA A 292 -16.19 35.03 0.18
CA ALA A 292 -16.68 33.75 0.67
C ALA A 292 -17.72 33.11 -0.27
N LEU A 293 -18.56 33.91 -0.92
CA LEU A 293 -19.54 33.47 -1.94
C LEU A 293 -18.84 33.06 -3.25
N GLU A 294 -17.77 33.73 -3.64
CA GLU A 294 -16.95 33.33 -4.80
C GLU A 294 -16.26 31.98 -4.55
N VAL A 295 -15.69 31.77 -3.36
CA VAL A 295 -15.09 30.47 -2.97
C VAL A 295 -16.14 29.35 -2.96
N ILE A 296 -17.37 29.63 -2.50
CA ILE A 296 -18.48 28.66 -2.53
C ILE A 296 -18.94 28.39 -3.97
N ASN A 297 -18.95 29.39 -4.84
CA ASN A 297 -19.30 29.23 -6.25
C ASN A 297 -18.23 28.48 -7.04
N VAL A 298 -16.96 28.71 -6.76
CA VAL A 298 -15.85 27.91 -7.33
C VAL A 298 -15.92 26.45 -6.86
N GLN A 299 -16.25 26.20 -5.58
CA GLN A 299 -16.50 24.83 -5.08
C GLN A 299 -17.72 24.17 -5.73
N GLN A 300 -18.75 24.94 -6.13
CA GLN A 300 -19.92 24.42 -6.84
C GLN A 300 -19.66 24.23 -8.34
N GLN A 301 -18.79 25.01 -8.96
CA GLN A 301 -18.38 24.84 -10.35
C GLN A 301 -17.43 23.66 -10.52
N VAL A 302 -16.49 23.44 -9.59
CA VAL A 302 -15.65 22.21 -9.55
C VAL A 302 -16.50 20.94 -9.37
N LYS A 303 -17.70 21.04 -8.74
CA LYS A 303 -18.68 19.94 -8.63
C LYS A 303 -19.58 19.78 -9.86
N LYS A 304 -19.53 20.67 -10.85
CA LYS A 304 -20.45 20.71 -12.00
C LYS A 304 -19.79 20.56 -13.36
N GLU A 305 -18.49 20.21 -13.43
CA GLU A 305 -17.97 19.76 -14.73
C GLU A 305 -18.70 18.49 -15.16
N PRO A 306 -19.17 18.40 -16.40
CA PRO A 306 -19.85 17.22 -16.90
C PRO A 306 -18.89 16.06 -16.80
N GLN A 307 -19.21 15.12 -15.90
CA GLN A 307 -18.45 13.89 -15.75
C GLN A 307 -18.81 13.02 -16.93
N ASP A 308 -17.92 12.90 -17.89
CA ASP A 308 -18.02 11.95 -18.97
C ASP A 308 -18.29 10.55 -18.40
N GLN A 309 -19.19 9.79 -19.04
CA GLN A 309 -19.52 8.43 -18.60
C GLN A 309 -18.27 7.56 -18.43
N GLU A 310 -17.25 7.80 -19.24
CA GLU A 310 -15.93 7.15 -19.16
C GLU A 310 -15.16 7.49 -17.86
N GLU A 311 -15.33 8.67 -17.30
CA GLU A 311 -14.77 9.06 -16.01
C GLU A 311 -15.53 8.44 -14.84
N GLN A 312 -16.83 8.22 -14.99
CA GLN A 312 -17.64 7.47 -14.01
C GLN A 312 -17.28 5.99 -13.97
N GLU A 313 -17.03 5.36 -15.11
CA GLU A 313 -16.53 3.97 -15.17
C GLU A 313 -15.11 3.85 -14.58
N LYS A 314 -14.23 4.82 -14.84
CA LYS A 314 -12.89 4.92 -14.21
C LYS A 314 -12.95 5.11 -12.69
N ARG A 315 -13.97 5.79 -12.15
CA ARG A 315 -14.19 5.95 -10.70
C ARG A 315 -14.63 4.65 -10.02
N GLN A 316 -15.16 3.69 -10.76
CA GLN A 316 -15.56 2.38 -10.24
C GLN A 316 -14.39 1.38 -10.16
N ARG A 317 -13.20 1.71 -10.66
CA ARG A 317 -12.03 0.85 -10.50
C ARG A 317 -11.70 0.66 -9.04
N LYS A 318 -11.54 -0.61 -8.66
CA LYS A 318 -11.18 -0.98 -7.30
C LYS A 318 -9.76 -0.53 -7.01
N GLN A 319 -9.50 -0.08 -5.79
CA GLN A 319 -8.17 0.35 -5.36
C GLN A 319 -7.10 -0.70 -5.66
N LYS A 320 -7.45 -2.00 -5.59
CA LYS A 320 -6.55 -3.12 -5.89
C LYS A 320 -5.91 -3.07 -7.27
N ASP A 321 -6.62 -2.53 -8.28
CA ASP A 321 -6.15 -2.50 -9.66
C ASP A 321 -5.12 -1.39 -9.89
N LEU A 322 -5.02 -0.44 -8.97
CA LEU A 322 -4.19 0.76 -9.06
C LEU A 322 -2.98 0.76 -8.12
N ILE A 323 -2.80 -0.27 -7.29
CA ILE A 323 -1.63 -0.39 -6.41
C ILE A 323 -0.49 -1.12 -7.10
N SER A 324 0.75 -0.68 -6.81
CA SER A 324 1.96 -1.29 -7.35
C SER A 324 2.23 -2.68 -6.75
N ARG A 325 3.10 -3.45 -7.41
CA ARG A 325 3.63 -4.71 -6.88
C ARG A 325 4.38 -4.52 -5.55
N TYR A 326 5.07 -3.40 -5.36
CA TYR A 326 5.76 -3.08 -4.10
C TYR A 326 4.80 -2.97 -2.93
N SER A 327 3.70 -2.26 -3.11
CA SER A 327 2.66 -2.08 -2.11
C SER A 327 2.04 -3.41 -1.70
N ASN A 328 1.68 -4.23 -2.67
CA ASN A 328 1.06 -5.53 -2.41
C ASN A 328 2.05 -6.49 -1.74
N SER A 329 3.33 -6.47 -2.15
CA SER A 329 4.39 -7.27 -1.54
C SER A 329 4.65 -6.86 -0.10
N ALA A 330 4.71 -5.55 0.19
CA ALA A 330 4.92 -5.02 1.54
C ALA A 330 3.78 -5.40 2.51
N LEU A 331 2.52 -5.32 2.06
CA LEU A 331 1.36 -5.72 2.85
C LEU A 331 1.37 -7.23 3.14
N SER A 332 1.64 -8.05 2.13
CA SER A 332 1.61 -9.50 2.25
C SER A 332 2.76 -10.05 3.10
N GLU A 333 3.88 -9.37 3.18
CA GLU A 333 5.02 -9.72 4.04
C GLU A 333 4.62 -9.70 5.52
N LEU A 334 4.03 -8.61 5.98
CA LEU A 334 3.56 -8.49 7.35
C LEU A 334 2.40 -9.45 7.63
N SER A 335 1.49 -9.62 6.68
CA SER A 335 0.38 -10.58 6.77
C SER A 335 0.88 -12.03 6.90
N ALA A 336 1.97 -12.38 6.21
CA ALA A 336 2.59 -13.70 6.33
C ALA A 336 3.13 -13.96 7.74
N THR A 337 3.70 -12.96 8.39
CA THR A 337 4.13 -13.05 9.79
C THR A 337 2.95 -13.31 10.72
N VAL A 338 1.86 -12.56 10.59
CA VAL A 338 0.61 -12.77 11.36
C VAL A 338 0.09 -14.19 11.17
N ASN A 339 -0.02 -14.65 9.92
CA ASN A 339 -0.49 -16.00 9.61
C ASN A 339 0.38 -17.09 10.20
N SER A 340 1.71 -16.92 10.16
CA SER A 340 2.63 -17.89 10.76
C SER A 340 2.44 -17.98 12.27
N MET A 341 2.22 -16.85 12.95
CA MET A 341 1.92 -16.83 14.40
C MET A 341 0.59 -17.52 14.71
N LEU A 342 -0.45 -17.27 13.90
CA LEU A 342 -1.75 -17.92 14.04
C LEU A 342 -1.63 -19.45 13.82
N SER A 343 -0.83 -19.88 12.83
CA SER A 343 -0.60 -21.31 12.56
C SER A 343 0.14 -21.99 13.71
N VAL A 344 1.14 -21.33 14.33
CA VAL A 344 1.81 -21.83 15.54
C VAL A 344 0.81 -21.99 16.69
N GLN A 345 -0.11 -21.03 16.88
CA GLN A 345 -1.11 -21.10 17.93
C GLN A 345 -2.15 -22.19 17.68
N ASP A 346 -2.57 -22.40 16.43
CA ASP A 346 -3.50 -23.49 16.11
C ASP A 346 -2.95 -24.86 16.52
N GLU A 347 -1.63 -25.07 16.42
CA GLU A 347 -1.00 -26.31 16.87
C GLU A 347 -0.91 -26.38 18.41
N LEU A 348 -0.69 -25.27 19.11
CA LEU A 348 -0.75 -25.21 20.56
C LEU A 348 -2.18 -25.49 21.07
N ASP A 349 -3.19 -24.94 20.41
CA ASP A 349 -4.60 -25.19 20.75
C ASP A 349 -4.96 -26.68 20.63
N ARG A 350 -4.41 -27.38 19.60
CA ARG A 350 -4.57 -28.85 19.48
C ARG A 350 -3.90 -29.60 20.62
N LEU A 351 -2.75 -29.11 21.13
CA LEU A 351 -2.11 -29.70 22.29
C LEU A 351 -2.99 -29.57 23.54
N PHE A 352 -3.58 -28.37 23.77
CA PHE A 352 -4.35 -28.13 24.98
C PHE A 352 -5.62 -28.98 25.12
N VAL A 353 -6.14 -29.51 24.04
CA VAL A 353 -7.28 -30.44 24.07
C VAL A 353 -6.81 -31.93 24.13
N ASP A 354 -5.50 -32.19 24.19
CA ASP A 354 -4.95 -33.54 24.36
C ASP A 354 -4.71 -33.85 25.86
N GLN A 355 -4.71 -35.12 26.22
CA GLN A 355 -4.42 -35.57 27.58
C GLN A 355 -2.97 -35.22 28.00
N ALA A 356 -2.79 -34.94 29.29
CA ALA A 356 -1.47 -34.68 29.86
C ALA A 356 -0.62 -35.94 29.87
N GLN A 357 0.50 -35.94 29.16
CA GLN A 357 1.44 -37.06 29.05
C GLN A 357 2.85 -36.52 28.91
N SER A 358 3.85 -37.23 29.43
CA SER A 358 5.25 -36.93 29.12
C SER A 358 5.56 -37.41 27.71
N ALA A 359 6.07 -36.54 26.87
CA ALA A 359 6.36 -36.89 25.48
C ALA A 359 7.38 -35.94 24.85
N VAL A 360 8.08 -36.43 23.85
CA VAL A 360 8.75 -35.64 22.83
C VAL A 360 8.03 -35.89 21.51
N TRP A 361 7.84 -34.84 20.72
CA TRP A 361 7.11 -34.97 19.47
C TRP A 361 7.63 -34.02 18.39
N THR A 362 7.38 -34.38 17.15
CA THR A 362 7.56 -33.51 15.98
C THR A 362 6.26 -33.34 15.23
N ASN A 363 6.06 -32.18 14.64
CA ASN A 363 4.89 -31.86 13.85
C ASN A 363 5.29 -31.18 12.54
N ILE A 364 4.62 -31.56 11.47
CA ILE A 364 4.73 -30.91 10.16
C ILE A 364 3.30 -30.55 9.71
N ALA A 365 3.08 -29.29 9.44
CA ALA A 365 1.80 -28.81 8.92
C ALA A 365 2.01 -27.91 7.71
N GLN A 366 1.04 -27.95 6.79
CA GLN A 366 0.99 -27.08 5.62
C GLN A 366 -0.34 -26.36 5.58
N ASP A 367 -0.27 -25.05 5.49
CA ASP A 367 -1.40 -24.15 5.39
C ASP A 367 -1.39 -23.45 4.02
N LYS A 368 -2.54 -23.43 3.33
CA LYS A 368 -2.75 -22.67 2.10
C LYS A 368 -3.90 -21.70 2.33
N ARG A 369 -3.64 -20.42 2.09
CA ARG A 369 -4.61 -19.34 2.21
C ARG A 369 -4.68 -18.53 0.92
N ARG A 370 -5.87 -18.10 0.56
CA ARG A 370 -6.09 -17.14 -0.53
C ARG A 370 -6.73 -15.90 0.05
N TYR A 371 -6.12 -14.77 -0.23
CA TYR A 371 -6.63 -13.46 0.14
C TYR A 371 -7.13 -12.74 -1.10
N ASP A 372 -8.31 -12.14 -0.99
CA ASP A 372 -8.92 -11.30 -2.02
C ASP A 372 -9.66 -10.16 -1.35
N SER A 373 -9.49 -8.95 -1.86
CA SER A 373 -10.07 -7.72 -1.31
C SER A 373 -10.22 -6.70 -2.43
N ASP A 374 -11.03 -5.70 -2.21
CA ASP A 374 -11.10 -4.53 -3.09
C ASP A 374 -9.98 -3.51 -2.83
N ALA A 375 -9.28 -3.65 -1.70
CA ALA A 375 -8.21 -2.74 -1.28
C ALA A 375 -6.80 -3.18 -1.71
N PHE A 376 -6.60 -4.46 -2.04
CA PHE A 376 -5.31 -5.01 -2.48
C PHE A 376 -5.50 -6.15 -3.47
N ARG A 377 -4.48 -6.43 -4.30
CA ARG A 377 -4.55 -7.52 -5.29
C ARG A 377 -4.51 -8.87 -4.60
N ALA A 378 -5.31 -9.80 -5.13
CA ALA A 378 -5.40 -11.17 -4.63
C ALA A 378 -4.02 -11.84 -4.62
N TYR A 379 -3.75 -12.60 -3.57
CA TYR A 379 -2.55 -13.42 -3.48
C TYR A 379 -2.82 -14.73 -2.75
N GLN A 380 -1.98 -15.72 -3.05
CA GLN A 380 -1.99 -17.01 -2.37
C GLN A 380 -0.78 -17.11 -1.46
N GLN A 381 -1.02 -17.50 -0.21
CA GLN A 381 0.02 -17.82 0.76
C GLN A 381 0.06 -19.31 1.03
N LYS A 382 1.26 -19.89 0.94
CA LYS A 382 1.54 -21.26 1.35
C LYS A 382 2.53 -21.24 2.52
N THR A 383 2.12 -21.72 3.69
CA THR A 383 2.95 -21.79 4.89
C THR A 383 3.28 -23.24 5.22
N ASN A 384 4.55 -23.56 5.37
CA ASN A 384 5.03 -24.84 5.86
C ASN A 384 5.55 -24.64 7.29
N LEU A 385 4.92 -25.28 8.25
CA LEU A 385 5.26 -25.23 9.67
C LEU A 385 5.93 -26.54 10.09
N ARG A 386 7.05 -26.44 10.80
CA ARG A 386 7.75 -27.56 11.43
C ARG A 386 7.94 -27.24 12.90
N GLN A 387 7.63 -28.20 13.76
CA GLN A 387 7.75 -28.04 15.19
C GLN A 387 8.40 -29.24 15.84
N ILE A 388 9.12 -28.98 16.91
CA ILE A 388 9.61 -29.98 17.84
C ILE A 388 9.18 -29.54 19.22
N GLY A 389 8.55 -30.43 19.96
CA GLY A 389 8.06 -30.16 21.32
C GLY A 389 8.51 -31.21 22.32
N VAL A 390 8.69 -30.75 23.54
CA VAL A 390 8.93 -31.61 24.70
C VAL A 390 7.96 -31.21 25.80
N GLN A 391 7.38 -32.16 26.46
CA GLN A 391 6.47 -31.95 27.57
C GLN A 391 6.64 -32.99 28.66
N LYS A 392 6.42 -32.55 29.90
CA LYS A 392 6.45 -33.40 31.07
C LYS A 392 5.08 -33.38 31.74
N ALA A 393 4.52 -34.56 31.99
CA ALA A 393 3.34 -34.71 32.82
C ALA A 393 3.69 -34.42 34.27
N LEU A 394 2.75 -33.76 34.97
CA LEU A 394 2.74 -33.51 36.40
C LEU A 394 1.49 -34.18 36.98
N ASP A 395 1.39 -34.29 38.32
CA ASP A 395 0.26 -34.94 38.98
C ASP A 395 -1.09 -34.40 38.51
N ASN A 396 -1.21 -33.08 38.35
CA ASN A 396 -2.44 -32.41 37.93
C ASN A 396 -2.21 -31.55 36.68
N GLY A 397 -1.52 -32.05 35.66
CA GLY A 397 -1.34 -31.27 34.44
C GLY A 397 -0.05 -31.59 33.70
N ARG A 398 0.49 -30.59 32.98
CA ARG A 398 1.77 -30.70 32.26
C ARG A 398 2.41 -29.35 32.01
N ILE A 399 3.70 -29.38 31.80
CA ILE A 399 4.49 -28.25 31.29
C ILE A 399 5.25 -28.66 30.04
N GLY A 400 5.56 -27.75 29.17
CA GLY A 400 6.33 -28.06 27.97
C GLY A 400 6.85 -26.84 27.24
N ALA A 401 7.68 -27.13 26.25
CA ALA A 401 8.25 -26.16 25.34
C ALA A 401 8.16 -26.65 23.90
N VAL A 402 7.99 -25.72 22.97
CA VAL A 402 7.87 -25.98 21.53
C VAL A 402 8.79 -25.04 20.78
N PHE A 403 9.64 -25.57 19.95
CA PHE A 403 10.37 -24.85 18.94
C PHE A 403 9.60 -24.95 17.62
N SER A 404 9.31 -23.81 17.02
CA SER A 404 8.53 -23.71 15.77
C SER A 404 9.35 -22.97 14.71
N HIS A 405 9.36 -23.50 13.51
CA HIS A 405 9.91 -22.85 12.32
C HIS A 405 8.90 -22.91 11.19
N SER A 406 8.46 -21.77 10.71
CA SER A 406 7.57 -21.67 9.56
C SER A 406 8.23 -20.94 8.40
N ARG A 407 7.89 -21.39 7.19
CA ARG A 407 8.23 -20.71 5.95
C ARG A 407 6.96 -20.46 5.16
N SER A 408 6.72 -19.20 4.83
CA SER A 408 5.59 -18.73 4.04
C SER A 408 6.06 -18.22 2.69
N ASP A 409 5.45 -18.71 1.63
CA ASP A 409 5.66 -18.27 0.26
C ASP A 409 4.37 -17.60 -0.22
N ASN A 410 4.44 -16.31 -0.57
CA ASN A 410 3.34 -15.54 -1.14
C ASN A 410 3.51 -15.46 -2.66
N THR A 411 2.46 -15.79 -3.39
CA THR A 411 2.42 -15.75 -4.86
C THR A 411 1.30 -14.83 -5.31
N PHE A 412 1.62 -13.89 -6.18
CA PHE A 412 0.70 -12.96 -6.82
C PHE A 412 0.45 -13.37 -8.27
N ASP A 413 -0.63 -12.87 -8.88
CA ASP A 413 -1.00 -13.21 -10.26
C ASP A 413 0.10 -12.85 -11.29
N GLU A 414 0.94 -11.86 -11.00
CA GLU A 414 2.06 -11.41 -11.85
C GLU A 414 3.39 -12.15 -11.60
N GLN A 415 3.36 -13.34 -11.04
CA GLN A 415 4.53 -14.15 -10.71
C GLN A 415 5.50 -13.52 -9.68
N VAL A 416 5.16 -12.41 -9.08
CA VAL A 416 5.93 -11.83 -7.98
C VAL A 416 5.80 -12.77 -6.77
N LYS A 417 6.92 -13.09 -6.15
CA LYS A 417 6.97 -13.97 -4.98
C LYS A 417 7.65 -13.21 -3.84
N ASN A 418 7.12 -13.30 -2.65
CA ASN A 418 7.89 -12.97 -1.46
C ASN A 418 7.96 -14.15 -0.51
N HIS A 419 8.98 -14.17 0.32
CA HIS A 419 9.23 -15.22 1.28
C HIS A 419 9.30 -14.63 2.69
N ALA A 420 8.59 -15.24 3.63
CA ALA A 420 8.70 -14.91 5.04
C ALA A 420 8.97 -16.18 5.84
N THR A 421 9.82 -16.08 6.85
CA THR A 421 10.07 -17.14 7.81
C THR A 421 9.79 -16.63 9.21
N LEU A 422 9.26 -17.48 10.08
CA LEU A 422 9.13 -17.20 11.51
C LEU A 422 9.78 -18.33 12.28
N THR A 423 10.72 -17.99 13.15
CA THR A 423 11.31 -18.93 14.11
C THR A 423 10.87 -18.49 15.50
N MET A 424 10.24 -19.39 16.25
CA MET A 424 9.61 -19.06 17.52
C MET A 424 9.82 -20.16 18.54
N MET A 425 10.05 -19.76 19.79
CA MET A 425 10.05 -20.65 20.94
C MET A 425 8.86 -20.33 21.83
N SER A 426 8.11 -21.35 22.20
CA SER A 426 6.92 -21.22 23.04
C SER A 426 7.02 -22.13 24.25
N GLY A 427 6.71 -21.59 25.41
CA GLY A 427 6.50 -22.37 26.64
C GLY A 427 5.00 -22.46 26.91
N PHE A 428 4.58 -23.58 27.50
CA PHE A 428 3.20 -23.77 27.93
C PHE A 428 3.10 -24.55 29.24
N ALA A 429 2.02 -24.29 29.96
CA ALA A 429 1.62 -25.07 31.12
C ALA A 429 0.12 -25.34 31.06
N GLN A 430 -0.30 -26.50 31.54
CA GLN A 430 -1.69 -26.88 31.65
C GLN A 430 -1.92 -27.49 33.04
N TYR A 431 -2.98 -27.05 33.69
CA TYR A 431 -3.44 -27.57 34.97
C TYR A 431 -4.81 -28.22 34.80
N GLN A 432 -5.00 -29.38 35.38
CA GLN A 432 -6.23 -30.16 35.34
C GLN A 432 -6.87 -30.23 36.73
N TRP A 433 -8.14 -29.82 36.80
CA TRP A 433 -8.96 -29.90 37.99
C TRP A 433 -10.22 -30.73 37.68
N GLY A 434 -10.19 -32.01 38.00
CA GLY A 434 -11.20 -32.93 37.54
C GLY A 434 -11.25 -33.00 36.02
N ASP A 435 -12.41 -32.75 35.45
CA ASP A 435 -12.59 -32.68 33.99
C ASP A 435 -12.30 -31.31 33.38
N LEU A 436 -12.07 -30.29 34.22
CA LEU A 436 -11.74 -28.96 33.79
C LEU A 436 -10.22 -28.79 33.59
N GLN A 437 -9.81 -28.23 32.49
CA GLN A 437 -8.42 -27.98 32.14
C GLN A 437 -8.21 -26.47 31.88
N PHE A 438 -7.15 -25.94 32.47
CA PHE A 438 -6.68 -24.56 32.24
C PHE A 438 -5.30 -24.59 31.62
N GLY A 439 -5.07 -23.80 30.60
CA GLY A 439 -3.77 -23.69 29.96
C GLY A 439 -3.30 -22.25 29.84
N VAL A 440 -1.99 -22.09 29.89
CA VAL A 440 -1.31 -20.82 29.60
C VAL A 440 -0.19 -21.07 28.60
N ASN A 441 0.07 -20.09 27.76
CA ASN A 441 1.21 -20.14 26.84
C ASN A 441 1.87 -18.76 26.71
N VAL A 442 3.16 -18.79 26.43
CA VAL A 442 3.95 -17.62 26.06
C VAL A 442 4.93 -18.02 24.97
N GLY A 443 5.10 -17.18 23.97
CA GLY A 443 6.03 -17.43 22.89
C GLY A 443 6.75 -16.16 22.45
N ALA A 444 7.99 -16.30 22.01
CA ALA A 444 8.80 -15.24 21.45
C ALA A 444 9.57 -15.75 20.23
N GLY A 445 9.72 -14.92 19.23
CA GLY A 445 10.37 -15.30 17.99
C GLY A 445 10.80 -14.12 17.13
N ILE A 446 11.41 -14.46 16.01
CA ILE A 446 11.88 -13.52 14.99
C ILE A 446 11.29 -13.94 13.65
N SER A 447 10.60 -13.02 13.00
CA SER A 447 10.22 -13.12 11.60
C SER A 447 11.33 -12.52 10.75
N ALA A 448 11.65 -13.18 9.64
CA ALA A 448 12.53 -12.67 8.62
C ALA A 448 11.86 -12.81 7.26
N SER A 449 11.77 -11.73 6.51
CA SER A 449 11.17 -11.72 5.18
C SER A 449 12.11 -11.17 4.13
N LYS A 450 11.90 -11.58 2.88
CA LYS A 450 12.64 -11.14 1.70
C LYS A 450 11.65 -10.84 0.59
N MET A 451 11.71 -9.63 0.05
CA MET A 451 10.95 -9.25 -1.13
C MET A 451 11.59 -9.84 -2.39
N ALA A 452 10.77 -10.26 -3.35
CA ALA A 452 11.20 -11.16 -4.42
C ALA A 452 12.14 -10.55 -5.45
N GLU A 453 12.09 -9.25 -5.68
CA GLU A 453 12.82 -8.60 -6.78
C GLU A 453 14.03 -7.82 -6.35
N GLU A 454 14.22 -7.65 -5.05
CA GLU A 454 15.37 -6.90 -4.58
C GLU A 454 16.46 -7.77 -4.02
N GLN A 455 17.61 -7.50 -4.55
CA GLN A 455 18.83 -8.03 -4.03
C GLN A 455 18.98 -7.60 -2.58
N SER A 456 18.57 -8.48 -1.66
CA SER A 456 19.31 -8.68 -0.44
C SER A 456 18.87 -8.09 0.89
N ARG A 457 17.91 -7.20 1.04
CA ARG A 457 17.59 -6.79 2.42
C ARG A 457 16.58 -7.76 3.05
N LYS A 458 17.03 -8.47 4.09
CA LYS A 458 16.13 -9.21 4.97
C LYS A 458 15.51 -8.23 5.97
N ILE A 459 14.19 -8.23 6.04
CA ILE A 459 13.41 -7.46 7.01
C ILE A 459 13.23 -8.36 8.23
N HIS A 460 13.62 -7.91 9.41
CA HIS A 460 13.52 -8.68 10.65
C HIS A 460 12.55 -8.00 11.61
N ARG A 461 11.64 -8.80 12.22
CA ARG A 461 10.69 -8.32 13.21
C ARG A 461 10.67 -9.25 14.40
N LYS A 462 10.65 -8.71 15.60
CA LYS A 462 10.37 -9.49 16.82
C LYS A 462 8.88 -9.73 16.92
N ALA A 463 8.52 -10.94 17.32
CA ALA A 463 7.14 -11.37 17.49
C ALA A 463 6.98 -12.03 18.86
N ILE A 464 5.95 -11.66 19.61
CA ILE A 464 5.65 -12.18 20.94
C ILE A 464 4.17 -12.52 20.98
N ASN A 465 3.82 -13.63 21.64
CA ASN A 465 2.45 -13.92 22.02
C ASN A 465 2.37 -14.50 23.43
N TYR A 466 1.22 -14.30 24.04
CA TYR A 466 0.84 -15.01 25.26
C TYR A 466 -0.67 -15.21 25.28
N GLY A 467 -1.10 -16.23 26.02
CA GLY A 467 -2.51 -16.54 26.06
C GLY A 467 -2.90 -17.47 27.20
N VAL A 468 -4.20 -17.58 27.36
CA VAL A 468 -4.85 -18.48 28.30
C VAL A 468 -5.95 -19.25 27.57
N ASN A 469 -6.21 -20.44 28.03
CA ASN A 469 -7.28 -21.27 27.51
C ASN A 469 -7.93 -22.10 28.63
N ALA A 470 -9.15 -22.56 28.36
CA ALA A 470 -9.87 -23.47 29.23
C ALA A 470 -10.65 -24.47 28.37
N SER A 471 -10.72 -25.71 28.86
CA SER A 471 -11.58 -26.72 28.25
C SER A 471 -12.18 -27.64 29.32
N TYR A 472 -13.29 -28.28 29.03
CA TYR A 472 -13.97 -29.21 29.89
C TYR A 472 -14.19 -30.52 29.15
N GLN A 473 -13.81 -31.67 29.76
CA GLN A 473 -13.92 -32.98 29.15
C GLN A 473 -15.16 -33.72 29.63
N PHE A 474 -16.19 -33.76 28.79
CA PHE A 474 -17.34 -34.66 29.02
C PHE A 474 -17.03 -36.02 28.42
N ARG A 475 -17.29 -37.10 29.18
CA ARG A 475 -17.14 -38.49 28.73
C ARG A 475 -18.42 -39.27 28.87
N LEU A 476 -18.89 -39.83 27.77
CA LEU A 476 -20.05 -40.74 27.71
C LEU A 476 -19.57 -42.08 27.15
N GLY A 477 -19.03 -42.92 28.02
CA GLY A 477 -18.36 -44.14 27.61
C GLY A 477 -17.11 -43.85 26.77
N GLN A 478 -17.12 -44.26 25.50
CA GLN A 478 -16.03 -44.05 24.55
C GLN A 478 -16.12 -42.71 23.81
N LEU A 479 -17.26 -42.02 23.91
CA LEU A 479 -17.48 -40.69 23.31
C LEU A 479 -16.93 -39.60 24.23
N GLY A 480 -16.07 -38.76 23.70
CA GLY A 480 -15.57 -37.52 24.32
C GLY A 480 -16.18 -36.31 23.67
N ILE A 481 -16.61 -35.35 24.48
CA ILE A 481 -17.05 -34.02 24.02
C ILE A 481 -16.28 -32.98 24.83
N GLN A 482 -15.53 -32.12 24.15
CA GLN A 482 -14.65 -31.16 24.80
C GLN A 482 -14.88 -29.74 24.26
N PRO A 483 -15.71 -28.94 24.91
CA PRO A 483 -15.73 -27.50 24.67
C PRO A 483 -14.39 -26.86 25.06
N TYR A 484 -13.97 -25.88 24.28
CA TYR A 484 -12.70 -25.18 24.39
C TYR A 484 -12.87 -23.69 24.18
N LEU A 485 -12.21 -22.89 25.00
CA LEU A 485 -12.16 -21.44 24.91
C LEU A 485 -10.69 -20.99 24.99
N GLY A 486 -10.32 -19.99 24.21
CA GLY A 486 -8.97 -19.45 24.23
C GLY A 486 -8.93 -17.96 23.94
N VAL A 487 -7.97 -17.28 24.58
CA VAL A 487 -7.66 -15.87 24.35
C VAL A 487 -6.15 -15.72 24.26
N ASN A 488 -5.68 -15.15 23.15
CA ASN A 488 -4.26 -14.90 22.94
C ASN A 488 -4.03 -13.46 22.53
N ARG A 489 -2.96 -12.85 23.03
CA ARG A 489 -2.46 -11.53 22.67
C ARG A 489 -1.18 -11.68 21.88
N TYR A 490 -1.05 -10.88 20.81
CA TYR A 490 0.09 -10.89 19.88
C TYR A 490 0.68 -9.50 19.77
N PHE A 491 2.01 -9.47 19.59
CA PHE A 491 2.78 -8.26 19.31
C PHE A 491 3.77 -8.54 18.20
N ILE A 492 3.83 -7.66 17.22
CA ILE A 492 4.83 -7.67 16.14
C ILE A 492 5.48 -6.29 16.12
N GLU A 493 6.81 -6.27 16.11
CA GLU A 493 7.61 -5.06 16.10
C GLU A 493 7.41 -4.27 14.81
N ARG A 494 7.42 -2.93 14.92
CA ARG A 494 7.43 -2.03 13.77
C ARG A 494 8.70 -2.21 12.95
N GLU A 495 8.62 -1.97 11.66
CA GLU A 495 9.79 -1.90 10.79
C GLU A 495 9.56 -0.86 9.70
N ASN A 496 10.60 -0.04 9.47
CA ASN A 496 10.61 0.93 8.39
C ASN A 496 11.82 0.61 7.52
N TYR A 497 11.60 0.51 6.23
CA TYR A 497 12.67 0.24 5.28
C TYR A 497 12.45 1.02 3.99
N GLN A 498 13.50 1.13 3.23
CA GLN A 498 13.46 1.70 1.90
C GLN A 498 13.90 0.63 0.91
N SER A 499 13.12 0.49 -0.14
CA SER A 499 13.33 -0.44 -1.23
C SER A 499 13.40 0.38 -2.51
N GLU A 500 14.58 0.46 -3.14
CA GLU A 500 14.86 1.44 -4.19
C GLU A 500 14.46 2.86 -3.73
N ASP A 501 13.56 3.51 -4.45
CA ASP A 501 13.03 4.85 -4.12
C ASP A 501 11.71 4.80 -3.33
N VAL A 502 11.27 3.59 -2.92
CA VAL A 502 10.01 3.39 -2.22
C VAL A 502 10.25 3.28 -0.71
N LYS A 503 9.64 4.17 0.05
CA LYS A 503 9.68 4.16 1.51
C LYS A 503 8.52 3.34 2.06
N VAL A 504 8.81 2.28 2.78
CA VAL A 504 7.82 1.41 3.43
C VAL A 504 7.85 1.63 4.94
N GLN A 505 6.70 1.90 5.52
CA GLN A 505 6.51 2.07 6.96
C GLN A 505 5.44 1.11 7.44
N THR A 506 5.80 0.26 8.40
CA THR A 506 4.87 -0.66 9.05
C THR A 506 4.86 -0.38 10.53
N PRO A 507 3.75 0.07 11.12
CA PRO A 507 3.65 0.30 12.55
C PRO A 507 3.77 -1.02 13.31
N SER A 508 4.02 -0.94 14.62
CA SER A 508 3.88 -2.10 15.49
C SER A 508 2.44 -2.59 15.47
N LEU A 509 2.27 -3.90 15.41
CA LEU A 509 0.95 -4.52 15.40
C LEU A 509 0.70 -5.25 16.72
N ALA A 510 -0.40 -4.91 17.37
CA ALA A 510 -0.87 -5.59 18.57
C ALA A 510 -2.34 -5.99 18.39
N PHE A 511 -2.65 -7.28 18.52
CA PHE A 511 -4.00 -7.78 18.33
C PHE A 511 -4.32 -8.95 19.27
N ASN A 512 -5.61 -9.23 19.42
CA ASN A 512 -6.10 -10.38 20.17
C ASN A 512 -6.69 -11.43 19.22
N ARG A 513 -6.57 -12.69 19.60
CA ARG A 513 -7.30 -13.80 19.00
C ARG A 513 -8.18 -14.42 20.07
N TYR A 514 -9.46 -14.45 19.83
CA TYR A 514 -10.45 -15.14 20.64
C TYR A 514 -10.91 -16.38 19.88
N ASN A 515 -11.01 -17.50 20.54
CA ASN A 515 -11.56 -18.70 19.93
C ASN A 515 -12.43 -19.47 20.88
N ALA A 516 -13.50 -20.03 20.33
CA ALA A 516 -14.44 -20.89 21.02
C ALA A 516 -14.74 -22.11 20.14
N GLY A 517 -14.56 -23.30 20.65
CA GLY A 517 -14.71 -24.52 19.86
C GLY A 517 -15.26 -25.69 20.64
N ILE A 518 -15.62 -26.72 19.91
CA ILE A 518 -16.05 -28.02 20.47
C ILE A 518 -15.33 -29.11 19.67
N ARG A 519 -14.64 -29.97 20.39
CA ARG A 519 -14.09 -31.21 19.86
C ARG A 519 -14.98 -32.38 20.27
N VAL A 520 -15.25 -33.25 19.32
CA VAL A 520 -15.93 -34.53 19.56
C VAL A 520 -14.99 -35.62 19.09
N ASP A 521 -14.71 -36.59 19.95
CA ASP A 521 -13.86 -37.74 19.65
C ASP A 521 -14.51 -39.04 20.11
N TYR A 522 -14.14 -40.13 19.45
CA TYR A 522 -14.53 -41.46 19.84
C TYR A 522 -13.30 -42.36 20.01
N THR A 523 -13.17 -43.05 21.15
CA THR A 523 -12.02 -43.84 21.46
C THR A 523 -12.27 -45.30 21.16
N PHE A 524 -11.50 -45.88 20.24
CA PHE A 524 -11.45 -47.32 19.98
C PHE A 524 -10.18 -47.88 20.61
N THR A 525 -10.30 -48.95 21.41
CA THR A 525 -9.21 -49.68 22.02
C THR A 525 -9.24 -51.14 21.57
N PRO A 526 -8.76 -51.44 20.33
CA PRO A 526 -8.78 -52.82 19.82
C PRO A 526 -7.98 -53.80 20.68
N THR A 527 -6.91 -53.34 21.33
CA THR A 527 -6.09 -54.06 22.30
C THR A 527 -5.62 -53.06 23.38
N ASP A 528 -5.11 -53.59 24.51
CA ASP A 528 -4.61 -52.74 25.61
C ASP A 528 -3.48 -51.79 25.21
N ASN A 529 -2.77 -52.10 24.13
CA ASN A 529 -1.61 -51.35 23.65
C ASN A 529 -1.92 -50.46 22.44
N ILE A 530 -3.16 -50.48 21.95
CA ILE A 530 -3.57 -49.71 20.76
C ILE A 530 -4.83 -48.94 21.08
N SER A 531 -4.75 -47.60 20.92
CA SER A 531 -5.90 -46.72 20.99
C SER A 531 -5.98 -45.87 19.71
N VAL A 532 -7.17 -45.78 19.11
CA VAL A 532 -7.41 -45.02 17.91
C VAL A 532 -8.57 -44.06 18.19
N LYS A 533 -8.35 -42.75 17.96
CA LYS A 533 -9.33 -41.70 18.25
C LYS A 533 -9.59 -40.84 17.00
N PRO A 534 -10.55 -41.15 16.16
CA PRO A 534 -11.07 -40.20 15.23
C PRO A 534 -11.71 -39.03 15.98
N TYR A 535 -11.57 -37.82 15.45
CA TYR A 535 -12.17 -36.63 16.04
C TYR A 535 -12.67 -35.66 14.98
N PHE A 536 -13.63 -34.87 15.41
CA PHE A 536 -14.12 -33.69 14.70
C PHE A 536 -14.02 -32.47 15.61
N PHE A 537 -13.50 -31.37 15.10
CA PHE A 537 -13.38 -30.11 15.82
C PHE A 537 -13.97 -28.98 15.03
N VAL A 538 -14.85 -28.21 15.66
CA VAL A 538 -15.41 -26.95 15.11
C VAL A 538 -14.96 -25.82 16.03
N ASN A 539 -14.37 -24.80 15.46
CA ASN A 539 -13.84 -23.66 16.18
C ASN A 539 -14.26 -22.35 15.51
N TYR A 540 -14.77 -21.43 16.29
CA TYR A 540 -15.01 -20.06 15.89
C TYR A 540 -13.86 -19.20 16.37
N VAL A 541 -13.26 -18.42 15.45
CA VAL A 541 -12.09 -17.60 15.73
C VAL A 541 -12.40 -16.16 15.36
N ASP A 542 -12.05 -15.23 16.27
CA ASP A 542 -12.16 -13.79 16.07
C ASP A 542 -10.78 -13.14 16.22
N VAL A 543 -10.27 -12.59 15.11
CA VAL A 543 -9.05 -11.77 15.02
C VAL A 543 -9.37 -10.42 14.35
N SER A 544 -10.60 -9.93 14.54
CA SER A 544 -11.12 -8.74 13.84
C SER A 544 -10.31 -7.46 14.09
N ASN A 545 -9.56 -7.39 15.18
CA ASN A 545 -8.65 -6.27 15.51
C ASN A 545 -7.25 -6.43 14.91
N ALA A 546 -6.97 -7.52 14.20
CA ALA A 546 -5.71 -7.73 13.50
C ALA A 546 -5.71 -6.95 12.17
N ASN A 547 -5.55 -5.65 12.27
CA ASN A 547 -5.45 -4.76 11.11
C ASN A 547 -3.99 -4.56 10.75
N VAL A 548 -3.52 -5.37 9.81
CA VAL A 548 -2.19 -5.20 9.20
C VAL A 548 -2.21 -3.94 8.37
N GLN A 549 -1.40 -2.97 8.74
CA GLN A 549 -1.25 -1.70 8.03
C GLN A 549 0.16 -1.56 7.48
N THR A 550 0.25 -1.06 6.27
CA THR A 550 1.53 -0.73 5.62
C THR A 550 1.34 0.57 4.87
N THR A 551 2.20 1.55 5.13
CA THR A 551 2.25 2.79 4.36
C THR A 551 3.42 2.73 3.40
N VAL A 552 3.13 2.84 2.13
CA VAL A 552 4.11 2.86 1.04
C VAL A 552 4.10 4.26 0.45
N ASN A 553 5.18 5.00 0.66
CA ASN A 553 5.27 6.45 0.44
C ASN A 553 4.15 7.20 1.19
N SER A 554 3.11 7.68 0.48
CA SER A 554 1.92 8.34 1.05
C SER A 554 0.68 7.44 1.09
N THR A 555 0.71 6.28 0.44
CA THR A 555 -0.46 5.39 0.30
C THR A 555 -0.51 4.38 1.44
N MET A 556 -1.59 4.39 2.20
CA MET A 556 -1.84 3.42 3.26
C MET A 556 -2.66 2.24 2.73
N LEU A 557 -2.14 1.05 2.95
CA LEU A 557 -2.81 -0.22 2.67
C LEU A 557 -3.16 -0.92 3.98
N GLN A 558 -4.30 -1.58 4.00
CA GLN A 558 -4.78 -2.29 5.17
C GLN A 558 -5.36 -3.66 4.80
N GLN A 559 -5.04 -4.67 5.62
CA GLN A 559 -5.63 -6.00 5.57
C GLN A 559 -6.13 -6.39 6.95
N SER A 560 -7.39 -6.84 7.04
CA SER A 560 -7.97 -7.42 8.25
C SER A 560 -8.12 -8.93 8.11
N PHE A 561 -8.02 -9.64 9.24
CA PHE A 561 -8.23 -11.09 9.30
C PHE A 561 -9.66 -11.47 9.68
N GLY A 562 -10.34 -10.61 10.41
CA GLY A 562 -11.76 -10.75 10.74
C GLY A 562 -12.10 -12.01 11.55
N ARG A 563 -13.29 -12.51 11.29
CA ARG A 563 -13.89 -13.66 11.98
C ARG A 563 -14.04 -14.81 11.02
N TYR A 564 -13.80 -16.05 11.50
CA TYR A 564 -13.92 -17.24 10.67
C TYR A 564 -14.29 -18.49 11.47
N TRP A 565 -14.91 -19.42 10.77
CA TRP A 565 -15.15 -20.77 11.25
C TRP A 565 -14.04 -21.70 10.74
N GLN A 566 -13.52 -22.53 11.63
CA GLN A 566 -12.58 -23.60 11.32
C GLN A 566 -13.26 -24.94 11.60
N LYS A 567 -13.22 -25.83 10.63
CA LYS A 567 -13.73 -27.20 10.74
C LYS A 567 -12.57 -28.15 10.47
N GLU A 568 -12.37 -29.11 11.36
CA GLU A 568 -11.27 -30.03 11.30
C GLU A 568 -11.74 -31.46 11.53
N VAL A 569 -11.17 -32.38 10.77
CA VAL A 569 -11.30 -33.83 10.97
C VAL A 569 -9.89 -34.37 11.15
N GLY A 570 -9.71 -35.25 12.13
CA GLY A 570 -8.42 -35.86 12.37
C GLY A 570 -8.55 -37.24 12.98
N LEU A 571 -7.40 -37.91 13.00
CA LEU A 571 -7.21 -39.22 13.59
C LEU A 571 -6.00 -39.17 14.50
N LYS A 572 -6.13 -39.68 15.71
CA LYS A 572 -5.05 -39.87 16.64
C LYS A 572 -4.93 -41.38 16.94
N ALA A 573 -3.74 -41.94 16.76
CA ALA A 573 -3.42 -43.32 17.09
C ALA A 573 -2.30 -43.35 18.13
N GLU A 574 -2.48 -44.17 19.15
CA GLU A 574 -1.50 -44.44 20.19
C GLU A 574 -1.19 -45.93 20.15
N ILE A 575 0.07 -46.29 19.92
CA ILE A 575 0.55 -47.63 19.79
C ILE A 575 1.76 -47.79 20.72
N LEU A 576 1.60 -48.53 21.82
CA LEU A 576 2.61 -48.61 22.88
C LEU A 576 3.03 -47.20 23.37
N HIS A 577 4.28 -46.84 23.14
CA HIS A 577 4.86 -45.53 23.46
C HIS A 577 4.78 -44.51 22.34
N PHE A 578 4.32 -44.89 21.16
CA PHE A 578 4.25 -44.02 20.01
C PHE A 578 2.87 -43.38 19.87
N GLN A 579 2.86 -42.13 19.46
CA GLN A 579 1.66 -41.39 19.15
C GLN A 579 1.77 -40.82 17.72
N LEU A 580 0.78 -41.12 16.91
CA LEU A 580 0.63 -40.59 15.57
C LEU A 580 -0.68 -39.81 15.50
N SER A 581 -0.67 -38.58 14.99
CA SER A 581 -1.90 -37.89 14.65
C SER A 581 -1.81 -37.21 13.28
N ALA A 582 -2.91 -37.22 12.57
CA ALA A 582 -3.06 -36.55 11.29
C ALA A 582 -4.38 -35.79 11.27
N PHE A 583 -4.39 -34.63 10.61
CA PHE A 583 -5.60 -33.82 10.49
C PHE A 583 -5.68 -33.09 9.15
N ILE A 584 -6.88 -32.75 8.79
CA ILE A 584 -7.21 -31.79 7.72
C ILE A 584 -8.23 -30.80 8.25
N SER A 585 -7.99 -29.51 8.03
CA SER A 585 -8.94 -28.46 8.41
C SER A 585 -9.22 -27.51 7.26
N LYS A 586 -10.42 -26.92 7.27
CA LYS A 586 -10.85 -25.84 6.38
C LYS A 586 -11.36 -24.68 7.21
N SER A 587 -10.93 -23.48 6.88
CA SER A 587 -11.43 -22.24 7.48
C SER A 587 -12.05 -21.35 6.42
N GLN A 588 -13.10 -20.63 6.80
CA GLN A 588 -13.79 -19.68 5.95
C GLN A 588 -14.33 -18.52 6.79
N GLY A 589 -14.09 -17.30 6.34
CA GLY A 589 -14.58 -16.06 6.94
C GLY A 589 -14.82 -14.99 5.89
N SER A 590 -15.41 -13.88 6.29
CA SER A 590 -15.75 -12.77 5.40
C SER A 590 -14.51 -12.01 4.88
N GLN A 591 -13.46 -11.95 5.69
CA GLN A 591 -12.20 -11.22 5.38
C GLN A 591 -11.03 -12.18 5.20
N LEU A 592 -11.12 -13.37 5.79
CA LEU A 592 -10.22 -14.47 5.53
C LEU A 592 -10.77 -15.23 4.33
N GLY A 593 -10.02 -15.31 3.24
CA GLY A 593 -10.37 -16.15 2.11
C GLY A 593 -10.44 -17.64 2.52
N LYS A 594 -10.54 -18.53 1.54
CA LYS A 594 -10.53 -19.97 1.79
C LYS A 594 -9.15 -20.42 2.32
N GLN A 595 -9.13 -21.09 3.47
CA GLN A 595 -7.94 -21.67 4.06
C GLN A 595 -8.08 -23.19 4.12
N GLN A 596 -6.99 -23.88 3.85
CA GLN A 596 -6.86 -25.31 4.03
C GLN A 596 -5.57 -25.60 4.80
N ASN A 597 -5.66 -26.40 5.85
CA ASN A 597 -4.51 -26.83 6.63
C ASN A 597 -4.50 -28.35 6.75
N VAL A 598 -3.34 -28.95 6.60
CA VAL A 598 -3.10 -30.39 6.77
C VAL A 598 -1.84 -30.58 7.59
N GLY A 599 -1.86 -31.50 8.53
CA GLY A 599 -0.68 -31.78 9.35
C GLY A 599 -0.60 -33.22 9.86
N VAL A 600 0.63 -33.59 10.22
CA VAL A 600 0.97 -34.89 10.81
C VAL A 600 1.92 -34.64 11.97
N LYS A 601 1.62 -35.27 13.10
CA LYS A 601 2.42 -35.23 14.33
C LYS A 601 2.82 -36.65 14.74
N LEU A 602 4.09 -36.83 15.04
CA LEU A 602 4.64 -38.07 15.59
C LEU A 602 5.23 -37.79 16.98
N GLY A 603 4.89 -38.59 17.96
CA GLY A 603 5.37 -38.44 19.33
C GLY A 603 5.83 -39.78 19.93
N TYR A 604 6.73 -39.68 20.91
CA TYR A 604 7.14 -40.78 21.79
C TYR A 604 6.82 -40.40 23.23
N ARG A 605 6.19 -41.30 23.95
CA ARG A 605 5.75 -41.13 25.35
C ARG A 605 6.58 -42.05 26.27
N TRP A 606 6.82 -41.58 27.46
CA TRP A 606 7.49 -42.37 28.52
C TRP A 606 6.78 -42.23 29.86
#